data_382915cdd065c9d7f6f452100ae8eb67
#
_entry.id   382915cdd065c9d7f6f452100ae8eb67
#
_cell.length_a   1.000
_cell.length_b   1.000
_cell.length_c   1.000
_cell.angle_alpha   90.00
_cell.angle_beta   90.00
_cell.angle_gamma   90.00
#
_symmetry.space_group_name_H-M   'P 1'
#
loop_
_entity.id
_entity.type
_entity.pdbx_description
1 polymer ?
#
loop_
_entity_poly.entity_id
_entity_poly.type
_entity_poly.pdbx_seq_one_letter_code
_entity_poly.pdbx_strand_id
1 'polypeptide(L)'
;MIENSILAANKEGRKATVFALAHPALYMIEMAAHVGFDAINIDGEHGGFPEEAIDDICRVANGYGMSVTARVPDNAAYQINLYLDRGIQGVTGPHINSGAEAQALADACLFPVDGKRSWGGGRGTEFNDQTILDEKYGGKLGFAKWSNTNMIVVAQIEDKKAWDNLDDILAVPGLSGVTGGPHDFAQSLGHPGEPDHPERVAATLDVETRARAAGKTGGGDISTGIGIAELMLGEARAFVAAHKNDKLG
;
A
#
# COMPACT_ATOMS: atom_id res chain seq x y z
N MET A 1 6.62 2.64 -16.62
CA MET A 1 5.77 2.02 -15.57
C MET A 1 5.39 0.59 -15.98
N ILE A 2 5.25 -0.33 -15.03
CA ILE A 2 4.73 -1.68 -15.23
C ILE A 2 3.23 -1.73 -14.94
N GLU A 3 2.52 -2.77 -15.41
CA GLU A 3 1.18 -3.07 -14.92
C GLU A 3 1.24 -3.37 -13.41
N ASN A 4 0.22 -2.95 -12.66
CA ASN A 4 0.19 -3.21 -11.22
C ASN A 4 0.06 -4.71 -10.96
N SER A 5 1.10 -5.31 -10.39
CA SER A 5 1.20 -6.76 -10.20
C SER A 5 0.15 -7.31 -9.22
N ILE A 6 -0.34 -6.50 -8.26
CA ILE A 6 -1.43 -6.89 -7.38
C ILE A 6 -2.73 -7.00 -8.18
N LEU A 7 -3.04 -6.00 -9.01
CA LEU A 7 -4.22 -6.03 -9.86
C LEU A 7 -4.14 -7.12 -10.93
N ALA A 8 -2.94 -7.41 -11.45
CA ALA A 8 -2.72 -8.50 -12.38
C ALA A 8 -3.04 -9.86 -11.73
N ALA A 9 -2.53 -10.12 -10.52
CA ALA A 9 -2.85 -11.32 -9.76
C ALA A 9 -4.36 -11.46 -9.49
N ASN A 10 -5.04 -10.35 -9.18
CA ASN A 10 -6.49 -10.37 -8.95
C ASN A 10 -7.29 -10.66 -10.23
N LYS A 11 -6.83 -10.21 -11.40
CA LYS A 11 -7.43 -10.58 -12.69
C LYS A 11 -7.31 -12.09 -12.98
N GLU A 12 -6.29 -12.74 -12.44
CA GLU A 12 -6.11 -14.21 -12.48
C GLU A 12 -6.98 -14.96 -11.45
N GLY A 13 -7.76 -14.24 -10.62
CA GLY A 13 -8.63 -14.84 -9.60
C GLY A 13 -7.91 -15.21 -8.30
N ARG A 14 -6.71 -14.71 -8.05
CA ARG A 14 -5.93 -14.95 -6.82
C ARG A 14 -5.59 -13.66 -6.08
N LYS A 15 -5.35 -13.78 -4.79
CA LYS A 15 -4.74 -12.69 -4.01
C LYS A 15 -3.26 -12.57 -4.36
N ALA A 16 -2.76 -11.35 -4.38
CA ALA A 16 -1.33 -11.13 -4.51
C ALA A 16 -0.60 -11.42 -3.19
N THR A 17 0.63 -11.94 -3.29
CA THR A 17 1.53 -12.06 -2.14
C THR A 17 2.42 -10.83 -2.06
N VAL A 18 2.48 -10.20 -0.88
CA VAL A 18 3.17 -8.93 -0.68
C VAL A 18 4.24 -9.06 0.40
N PHE A 19 5.47 -8.67 0.07
CA PHE A 19 6.54 -8.60 1.04
C PHE A 19 6.66 -7.17 1.59
N ALA A 20 6.50 -7.02 2.90
CA ALA A 20 6.51 -5.70 3.55
C ALA A 20 7.87 -5.39 4.15
N LEU A 21 8.40 -4.22 3.81
CA LEU A 21 9.65 -3.67 4.32
C LEU A 21 9.37 -2.56 5.34
N ALA A 22 10.07 -2.62 6.47
CA ALA A 22 10.09 -1.57 7.49
C ALA A 22 11.31 -0.61 7.35
N HIS A 23 12.27 -0.95 6.50
CA HIS A 23 13.46 -0.14 6.18
C HIS A 23 13.97 -0.49 4.79
N PRO A 24 14.78 0.36 4.14
CA PRO A 24 15.35 0.08 2.83
C PRO A 24 16.25 -1.17 2.87
N ALA A 25 15.94 -2.16 2.02
CA ALA A 25 16.66 -3.42 1.97
C ALA A 25 16.58 -4.02 0.54
N LEU A 26 17.34 -3.48 -0.41
CA LEU A 26 17.28 -3.86 -1.83
C LEU A 26 17.53 -5.35 -2.05
N TYR A 27 18.50 -5.92 -1.34
CA TYR A 27 18.79 -7.36 -1.41
C TYR A 27 17.60 -8.23 -1.01
N MET A 28 16.79 -7.78 -0.05
CA MET A 28 15.57 -8.52 0.35
C MET A 28 14.49 -8.47 -0.74
N ILE A 29 14.46 -7.41 -1.57
CA ILE A 29 13.56 -7.34 -2.73
C ILE A 29 13.94 -8.39 -3.77
N GLU A 30 15.23 -8.55 -4.04
CA GLU A 30 15.72 -9.60 -4.95
C GLU A 30 15.36 -10.99 -4.44
N MET A 31 15.53 -11.24 -3.14
CA MET A 31 15.11 -12.51 -2.51
C MET A 31 13.60 -12.71 -2.59
N ALA A 32 12.80 -11.69 -2.32
CA ALA A 32 11.35 -11.75 -2.44
C ALA A 32 10.92 -12.10 -3.87
N ALA A 33 11.54 -11.48 -4.88
CA ALA A 33 11.31 -11.80 -6.27
C ALA A 33 11.69 -13.27 -6.60
N HIS A 34 12.84 -13.71 -6.08
CA HIS A 34 13.35 -15.07 -6.31
C HIS A 34 12.40 -16.16 -5.75
N VAL A 35 11.75 -15.91 -4.62
CA VAL A 35 10.79 -16.83 -4.03
C VAL A 35 9.36 -16.66 -4.54
N GLY A 36 9.10 -15.65 -5.37
CA GLY A 36 7.84 -15.49 -6.09
C GLY A 36 6.79 -14.59 -5.43
N PHE A 37 7.21 -13.61 -4.63
CA PHE A 37 6.28 -12.54 -4.20
C PHE A 37 5.84 -11.71 -5.40
N ASP A 38 4.58 -11.27 -5.38
CA ASP A 38 4.00 -10.46 -6.45
C ASP A 38 4.33 -8.97 -6.31
N ALA A 39 4.46 -8.46 -5.09
CA ALA A 39 4.65 -7.03 -4.85
C ALA A 39 5.44 -6.75 -3.56
N ILE A 40 5.94 -5.52 -3.47
CA ILE A 40 6.58 -4.96 -2.28
C ILE A 40 5.64 -3.93 -1.65
N ASN A 41 5.59 -3.89 -0.32
CA ASN A 41 4.99 -2.79 0.44
C ASN A 41 6.03 -2.11 1.29
N ILE A 42 6.01 -0.78 1.36
CA ILE A 42 6.83 0.00 2.28
C ILE A 42 5.96 0.75 3.28
N ASP A 43 6.42 0.81 4.52
CA ASP A 43 5.75 1.55 5.58
C ASP A 43 6.47 2.89 5.81
N GLY A 44 5.98 3.93 5.16
CA GLY A 44 6.52 5.28 5.29
C GLY A 44 6.10 6.00 6.57
N GLU A 45 5.08 5.52 7.28
CA GLU A 45 4.63 6.12 8.54
C GLU A 45 5.52 5.74 9.72
N HIS A 46 5.78 4.45 9.90
CA HIS A 46 6.60 3.95 11.02
C HIS A 46 8.00 3.50 10.58
N GLY A 47 8.27 3.47 9.29
CA GLY A 47 9.56 3.11 8.72
C GLY A 47 10.38 4.31 8.25
N GLY A 48 11.69 4.14 8.17
CA GLY A 48 12.62 5.17 7.67
C GLY A 48 12.94 4.98 6.19
N PHE A 49 12.18 5.62 5.28
CA PHE A 49 12.39 5.55 3.85
C PHE A 49 12.73 6.94 3.28
N PRO A 50 14.02 7.31 3.15
CA PRO A 50 14.40 8.52 2.44
C PRO A 50 14.02 8.40 0.96
N GLU A 51 13.83 9.54 0.31
CA GLU A 51 13.30 9.61 -1.06
C GLU A 51 14.12 8.80 -2.08
N GLU A 52 15.44 8.85 -1.96
CA GLU A 52 16.36 8.10 -2.83
C GLU A 52 16.16 6.59 -2.69
N ALA A 53 15.91 6.13 -1.45
CA ALA A 53 15.65 4.72 -1.20
C ALA A 53 14.32 4.26 -1.82
N ILE A 54 13.27 5.10 -1.83
CA ILE A 54 12.00 4.78 -2.47
C ILE A 54 12.20 4.62 -3.99
N ASP A 55 12.98 5.51 -4.61
CA ASP A 55 13.30 5.40 -6.04
C ASP A 55 14.08 4.11 -6.37
N ASP A 56 15.08 3.77 -5.55
CA ASP A 56 15.83 2.53 -5.70
C ASP A 56 14.97 1.28 -5.49
N ILE A 57 14.10 1.28 -4.49
CA ILE A 57 13.15 0.18 -4.24
C ILE A 57 12.23 -0.02 -5.44
N CYS A 58 11.64 1.05 -5.96
CA CYS A 58 10.78 0.98 -7.15
C CYS A 58 11.55 0.49 -8.38
N ARG A 59 12.79 0.96 -8.58
CA ARG A 59 13.64 0.55 -9.68
C ARG A 59 13.96 -0.95 -9.63
N VAL A 60 14.36 -1.45 -8.46
CA VAL A 60 14.70 -2.88 -8.30
C VAL A 60 13.44 -3.74 -8.42
N ALA A 61 12.38 -3.42 -7.69
CA ALA A 61 11.14 -4.19 -7.71
C ALA A 61 10.52 -4.26 -9.12
N ASN A 62 10.44 -3.12 -9.83
CA ASN A 62 9.91 -3.09 -11.20
C ASN A 62 10.77 -3.88 -12.17
N GLY A 63 12.10 -3.97 -11.96
CA GLY A 63 13.01 -4.82 -12.75
C GLY A 63 12.66 -6.31 -12.65
N TYR A 64 12.05 -6.74 -11.58
CA TYR A 64 11.50 -8.08 -11.37
C TYR A 64 10.00 -8.21 -11.64
N GLY A 65 9.35 -7.18 -12.18
CA GLY A 65 7.92 -7.19 -12.45
C GLY A 65 7.04 -7.00 -11.22
N MET A 66 7.61 -6.66 -10.07
CA MET A 66 6.89 -6.39 -8.82
C MET A 66 6.52 -4.92 -8.70
N SER A 67 5.25 -4.64 -8.44
CA SER A 67 4.79 -3.29 -8.06
C SER A 67 5.17 -2.95 -6.62
N VAL A 68 5.31 -1.66 -6.35
CA VAL A 68 5.53 -1.17 -4.99
C VAL A 68 4.32 -0.37 -4.53
N THR A 69 3.82 -0.70 -3.35
CA THR A 69 2.80 0.05 -2.63
C THR A 69 3.41 0.68 -1.38
N ALA A 70 2.79 1.74 -0.87
CA ALA A 70 3.28 2.43 0.32
C ALA A 70 2.14 2.87 1.23
N ARG A 71 2.32 2.70 2.54
CA ARG A 71 1.65 3.57 3.49
C ARG A 71 2.47 4.85 3.58
N VAL A 72 1.83 5.98 3.25
CA VAL A 72 2.52 7.28 3.28
C VAL A 72 2.63 7.82 4.70
N PRO A 73 3.64 8.64 5.01
CA PRO A 73 3.81 9.20 6.35
C PRO A 73 2.79 10.30 6.66
N ASP A 74 2.20 10.90 5.62
CA ASP A 74 1.25 12.00 5.73
C ASP A 74 0.37 12.06 4.48
N ASN A 75 -0.89 12.49 4.61
CA ASN A 75 -1.84 12.58 3.52
C ASN A 75 -1.76 13.89 2.71
N ALA A 76 -0.77 14.75 2.96
CA ALA A 76 -0.56 15.95 2.17
C ALA A 76 -0.24 15.61 0.70
N ALA A 77 -0.90 16.29 -0.23
CA ALA A 77 -0.78 15.99 -1.65
C ALA A 77 0.68 16.03 -2.16
N TYR A 78 1.50 16.95 -1.64
CA TYR A 78 2.92 17.02 -2.01
C TYR A 78 3.70 15.77 -1.58
N GLN A 79 3.39 15.24 -0.38
CA GLN A 79 4.04 14.04 0.15
C GLN A 79 3.63 12.80 -0.69
N ILE A 80 2.35 12.68 -1.01
CA ILE A 80 1.85 11.62 -1.89
C ILE A 80 2.53 11.70 -3.27
N ASN A 81 2.65 12.91 -3.85
CA ASN A 81 3.32 13.11 -5.13
C ASN A 81 4.78 12.65 -5.11
N LEU A 82 5.52 12.89 -4.01
CA LEU A 82 6.90 12.42 -3.88
C LEU A 82 7.00 10.89 -4.04
N TYR A 83 6.07 10.16 -3.47
CA TYR A 83 5.99 8.69 -3.59
C TYR A 83 5.60 8.26 -5.01
N LEU A 84 4.55 8.88 -5.57
CA LEU A 84 4.03 8.53 -6.88
C LEU A 84 5.01 8.83 -8.02
N ASP A 85 5.76 9.93 -7.94
CA ASP A 85 6.76 10.32 -8.94
C ASP A 85 7.96 9.35 -8.96
N ARG A 86 8.20 8.63 -7.87
CA ARG A 86 9.22 7.58 -7.77
C ARG A 86 8.74 6.20 -8.24
N GLY A 87 7.45 6.06 -8.57
CA GLY A 87 6.92 4.84 -9.17
C GLY A 87 6.05 3.99 -8.25
N ILE A 88 5.62 4.49 -7.08
CA ILE A 88 4.63 3.83 -6.23
C ILE A 88 3.31 3.70 -6.99
N GLN A 89 2.70 2.51 -6.93
CA GLN A 89 1.48 2.14 -7.65
C GLN A 89 0.31 1.79 -6.73
N GLY A 90 0.47 2.01 -5.43
CA GLY A 90 -0.60 1.89 -4.44
C GLY A 90 -0.28 2.73 -3.21
N VAL A 91 -1.24 3.49 -2.74
CA VAL A 91 -1.11 4.38 -1.59
C VAL A 91 -2.12 4.00 -0.52
N THR A 92 -1.63 3.77 0.69
CA THR A 92 -2.47 3.71 1.89
C THR A 92 -2.30 5.02 2.65
N GLY A 93 -3.38 5.78 2.78
CA GLY A 93 -3.43 6.97 3.61
C GLY A 93 -3.77 6.60 5.05
N PRO A 94 -2.87 6.86 6.03
CA PRO A 94 -3.15 6.63 7.44
C PRO A 94 -4.19 7.60 7.98
N HIS A 95 -4.85 7.25 9.07
CA HIS A 95 -5.72 8.13 9.88
C HIS A 95 -6.80 8.88 9.09
N ILE A 96 -7.42 8.25 8.09
CA ILE A 96 -8.54 8.86 7.34
C ILE A 96 -9.81 8.82 8.18
N ASN A 97 -10.28 9.99 8.61
CA ASN A 97 -11.38 10.14 9.56
C ASN A 97 -12.67 10.76 8.99
N SER A 98 -12.65 11.12 7.71
CA SER A 98 -13.81 11.75 7.05
C SER A 98 -13.82 11.49 5.54
N GLY A 99 -15.00 11.64 4.91
CA GLY A 99 -15.14 11.61 3.46
C GLY A 99 -14.31 12.69 2.75
N ALA A 100 -14.14 13.86 3.38
CA ALA A 100 -13.31 14.94 2.83
C ALA A 100 -11.81 14.56 2.80
N GLU A 101 -11.30 13.89 3.84
CA GLU A 101 -9.92 13.39 3.87
C GLU A 101 -9.73 12.25 2.87
N ALA A 102 -10.67 11.33 2.77
CA ALA A 102 -10.65 10.26 1.76
C ALA A 102 -10.69 10.82 0.33
N GLN A 103 -11.49 11.88 0.08
CA GLN A 103 -11.51 12.55 -1.22
C GLN A 103 -10.17 13.24 -1.53
N ALA A 104 -9.56 13.89 -0.54
CA ALA A 104 -8.24 14.52 -0.71
C ALA A 104 -7.15 13.48 -1.03
N LEU A 105 -7.19 12.31 -0.38
CA LEU A 105 -6.31 11.18 -0.68
C LEU A 105 -6.50 10.69 -2.13
N ALA A 106 -7.73 10.43 -2.55
CA ALA A 106 -8.04 9.99 -3.92
C ALA A 106 -7.63 11.04 -4.96
N ASP A 107 -7.93 12.31 -4.70
CA ASP A 107 -7.54 13.45 -5.54
C ASP A 107 -6.02 13.52 -5.74
N ALA A 108 -5.25 13.30 -4.70
CA ALA A 108 -3.79 13.35 -4.76
C ALA A 108 -3.17 12.15 -5.51
N CYS A 109 -3.85 11.00 -5.51
CA CYS A 109 -3.35 9.77 -6.14
C CYS A 109 -3.69 9.65 -7.63
N LEU A 110 -4.80 10.24 -8.06
CA LEU A 110 -5.35 10.06 -9.41
C LEU A 110 -5.16 11.31 -10.26
N PHE A 111 -4.78 11.11 -11.54
CA PHE A 111 -4.73 12.22 -12.50
C PHE A 111 -6.12 12.79 -12.80
N PRO A 112 -6.23 14.07 -13.18
CA PRO A 112 -7.45 14.56 -13.84
C PRO A 112 -7.80 13.65 -15.03
N VAL A 113 -8.93 13.17 -15.08
CA VAL A 113 -10.35 13.32 -14.98
C VAL A 113 -10.90 12.84 -13.61
N ASP A 114 -10.20 11.91 -12.93
CA ASP A 114 -10.70 11.24 -11.72
C ASP A 114 -10.16 11.86 -10.43
N GLY A 115 -9.13 12.69 -10.51
CA GLY A 115 -8.48 13.32 -9.37
C GLY A 115 -7.75 14.62 -9.72
N LYS A 116 -6.72 14.96 -8.90
CA LYS A 116 -5.93 16.20 -9.01
C LYS A 116 -4.43 15.96 -8.87
N ARG A 117 -3.96 14.71 -9.08
CA ARG A 117 -2.54 14.38 -9.02
C ARG A 117 -1.73 15.34 -9.87
N SER A 118 -0.65 15.89 -9.31
CA SER A 118 0.30 16.72 -10.04
C SER A 118 1.07 15.89 -11.07
N TRP A 119 1.36 16.49 -12.23
CA TRP A 119 2.16 15.85 -13.27
C TRP A 119 3.64 16.16 -13.04
N GLY A 120 4.39 15.22 -12.48
CA GLY A 120 5.83 15.31 -12.31
C GLY A 120 6.62 14.99 -13.58
N GLY A 121 7.93 14.79 -13.44
CA GLY A 121 8.85 14.46 -14.54
C GLY A 121 9.66 13.19 -14.28
N GLY A 122 9.28 12.42 -13.26
CA GLY A 122 10.02 11.22 -12.82
C GLY A 122 9.51 9.91 -13.44
N ARG A 123 9.89 8.81 -12.82
CA ARG A 123 9.46 7.44 -13.18
C ARG A 123 7.95 7.32 -13.26
N GLY A 124 7.24 7.93 -12.30
CA GLY A 124 5.78 7.88 -12.21
C GLY A 124 5.04 8.54 -13.39
N THR A 125 5.74 9.20 -14.32
CA THR A 125 5.20 9.79 -15.56
C THR A 125 6.04 9.42 -16.79
N GLU A 126 6.68 8.25 -16.79
CA GLU A 126 7.57 7.77 -17.87
C GLU A 126 8.64 8.81 -18.26
N PHE A 127 9.17 9.55 -17.26
CA PHE A 127 10.17 10.63 -17.45
C PHE A 127 9.74 11.72 -18.45
N ASN A 128 8.44 11.86 -18.74
CA ASN A 128 7.90 12.70 -19.81
C ASN A 128 8.44 12.36 -21.21
N ASP A 129 8.90 11.13 -21.45
CA ASP A 129 9.33 10.70 -22.77
C ASP A 129 8.13 10.63 -23.70
N GLN A 130 8.01 11.61 -24.60
CA GLN A 130 6.88 11.74 -25.51
C GLN A 130 6.75 10.52 -26.43
N THR A 131 7.87 9.91 -26.85
CA THR A 131 7.85 8.72 -27.69
C THR A 131 7.19 7.56 -26.98
N ILE A 132 7.61 7.28 -25.76
CA ILE A 132 7.02 6.21 -24.93
C ILE A 132 5.54 6.50 -24.63
N LEU A 133 5.22 7.75 -24.31
CA LEU A 133 3.83 8.13 -24.01
C LEU A 133 2.90 7.92 -25.21
N ASP A 134 3.36 8.28 -26.41
CA ASP A 134 2.57 8.12 -27.65
C ASP A 134 2.45 6.65 -28.07
N GLU A 135 3.56 5.92 -28.10
CA GLU A 135 3.59 4.53 -28.59
C GLU A 135 2.87 3.56 -27.66
N LYS A 136 3.08 3.70 -26.34
CA LYS A 136 2.57 2.74 -25.34
C LYS A 136 1.17 3.07 -24.85
N TYR A 137 0.81 4.36 -24.79
CA TYR A 137 -0.42 4.81 -24.14
C TYR A 137 -1.34 5.66 -25.04
N GLY A 138 -0.90 6.02 -26.25
CA GLY A 138 -1.65 6.92 -27.11
C GLY A 138 -1.62 8.37 -26.63
N GLY A 139 -0.52 8.78 -26.00
CA GLY A 139 -0.28 10.12 -25.49
C GLY A 139 -0.52 10.29 -23.98
N LYS A 140 -0.30 11.52 -23.50
CA LYS A 140 -0.39 11.86 -22.06
C LYS A 140 -1.76 11.56 -21.45
N LEU A 141 -2.84 11.82 -22.17
CA LEU A 141 -4.19 11.52 -21.69
C LEU A 141 -4.42 10.00 -21.55
N GLY A 142 -3.92 9.22 -22.51
CA GLY A 142 -3.98 7.77 -22.45
C GLY A 142 -3.17 7.22 -21.26
N PHE A 143 -1.98 7.77 -21.05
CA PHE A 143 -1.18 7.45 -19.87
C PHE A 143 -1.90 7.78 -18.55
N ALA A 144 -2.51 8.97 -18.43
CA ALA A 144 -3.23 9.37 -17.23
C ALA A 144 -4.36 8.39 -16.90
N LYS A 145 -5.17 8.01 -17.89
CA LYS A 145 -6.24 7.01 -17.72
C LYS A 145 -5.69 5.64 -17.33
N TRP A 146 -4.65 5.19 -18.03
CA TRP A 146 -3.98 3.93 -17.71
C TRP A 146 -3.42 3.94 -16.29
N SER A 147 -2.75 5.03 -15.88
CA SER A 147 -2.18 5.18 -14.53
C SER A 147 -3.28 5.12 -13.46
N ASN A 148 -4.43 5.78 -13.67
CA ASN A 148 -5.56 5.75 -12.74
C ASN A 148 -6.10 4.32 -12.57
N THR A 149 -6.21 3.54 -13.66
CA THR A 149 -6.68 2.15 -13.59
C THR A 149 -5.66 1.19 -12.98
N ASN A 150 -4.40 1.59 -12.87
CA ASN A 150 -3.31 0.84 -12.26
C ASN A 150 -2.95 1.33 -10.85
N MET A 151 -3.71 2.29 -10.31
CA MET A 151 -3.49 2.82 -8.97
C MET A 151 -4.41 2.13 -7.96
N ILE A 152 -3.86 1.77 -6.81
CA ILE A 152 -4.61 1.30 -5.64
C ILE A 152 -4.61 2.43 -4.61
N VAL A 153 -5.80 2.89 -4.19
CA VAL A 153 -5.96 3.95 -3.19
C VAL A 153 -6.74 3.39 -2.01
N VAL A 154 -6.12 3.34 -0.85
CA VAL A 154 -6.68 2.70 0.36
C VAL A 154 -6.72 3.71 1.50
N ALA A 155 -7.86 3.85 2.15
CA ALA A 155 -8.00 4.61 3.39
C ALA A 155 -7.81 3.67 4.59
N GLN A 156 -6.96 4.04 5.54
CA GLN A 156 -6.79 3.29 6.78
C GLN A 156 -7.79 3.78 7.82
N ILE A 157 -8.68 2.87 8.24
CA ILE A 157 -9.76 3.08 9.22
C ILE A 157 -9.27 2.51 10.55
N GLU A 158 -8.84 3.39 11.43
CA GLU A 158 -8.18 3.03 12.69
C GLU A 158 -8.54 3.95 13.84
N ASP A 159 -9.61 4.71 13.67
CA ASP A 159 -10.17 5.57 14.70
C ASP A 159 -11.69 5.41 14.75
N LYS A 160 -12.26 5.50 15.95
CA LYS A 160 -13.71 5.49 16.13
C LYS A 160 -14.42 6.54 15.27
N LYS A 161 -13.82 7.72 15.11
CA LYS A 161 -14.36 8.78 14.25
C LYS A 161 -14.41 8.37 12.78
N ALA A 162 -13.40 7.63 12.30
CA ALA A 162 -13.40 7.07 10.96
C ALA A 162 -14.54 6.06 10.77
N TRP A 163 -14.74 5.21 11.78
CA TRP A 163 -15.84 4.23 11.78
C TRP A 163 -17.22 4.92 11.80
N ASP A 164 -17.40 5.95 12.63
CA ASP A 164 -18.64 6.74 12.68
C ASP A 164 -18.95 7.44 11.33
N ASN A 165 -17.90 7.84 10.57
CA ASN A 165 -18.02 8.52 9.27
C ASN A 165 -17.82 7.57 8.06
N LEU A 166 -17.89 6.26 8.28
CA LEU A 166 -17.48 5.27 7.27
C LEU A 166 -18.26 5.36 5.96
N ASP A 167 -19.56 5.64 6.00
CA ASP A 167 -20.38 5.74 4.78
C ASP A 167 -19.93 6.89 3.88
N ASP A 168 -19.59 8.04 4.47
CA ASP A 168 -19.06 9.19 3.73
C ASP A 168 -17.68 8.87 3.12
N ILE A 169 -16.83 8.11 3.84
CA ILE A 169 -15.54 7.64 3.34
C ILE A 169 -15.74 6.69 2.16
N LEU A 170 -16.61 5.70 2.31
CA LEU A 170 -16.87 4.69 1.29
C LEU A 170 -17.56 5.25 0.04
N ALA A 171 -18.28 6.37 0.16
CA ALA A 171 -18.91 7.05 -0.97
C ALA A 171 -17.91 7.73 -1.92
N VAL A 172 -16.63 7.90 -1.52
CA VAL A 172 -15.63 8.62 -2.32
C VAL A 172 -15.28 7.86 -3.60
N PRO A 173 -15.46 8.49 -4.78
CA PRO A 173 -14.98 7.94 -6.04
C PRO A 173 -13.45 7.83 -6.05
N GLY A 174 -12.90 6.84 -6.71
CA GLY A 174 -11.45 6.65 -6.82
C GLY A 174 -10.79 6.01 -5.60
N LEU A 175 -11.48 5.89 -4.46
CA LEU A 175 -11.03 5.03 -3.37
C LEU A 175 -11.22 3.56 -3.77
N SER A 176 -10.15 2.77 -3.76
CA SER A 176 -10.18 1.34 -4.11
C SER A 176 -10.73 0.49 -2.96
N GLY A 177 -10.41 0.86 -1.73
CA GLY A 177 -10.78 0.10 -0.55
C GLY A 177 -10.36 0.75 0.75
N VAL A 178 -10.53 -0.02 1.82
CA VAL A 178 -10.12 0.35 3.17
C VAL A 178 -9.25 -0.74 3.80
N THR A 179 -8.46 -0.36 4.78
CA THR A 179 -7.70 -1.28 5.63
C THR A 179 -7.82 -0.86 7.09
N GLY A 180 -7.42 -1.69 8.02
CA GLY A 180 -7.41 -1.36 9.44
C GLY A 180 -6.02 -1.04 9.98
N GLY A 181 -5.99 -0.44 11.18
CA GLY A 181 -4.81 -0.32 12.04
C GLY A 181 -5.17 -0.88 13.42
N PRO A 182 -4.92 -2.18 13.71
CA PRO A 182 -5.52 -2.84 14.87
C PRO A 182 -5.11 -2.23 16.21
N HIS A 183 -3.90 -1.70 16.31
CA HIS A 183 -3.42 -1.07 17.56
C HIS A 183 -4.08 0.29 17.81
N ASP A 184 -4.08 1.16 16.79
CA ASP A 184 -4.68 2.50 16.90
C ASP A 184 -6.20 2.42 17.01
N PHE A 185 -6.81 1.50 16.30
CA PHE A 185 -8.26 1.30 16.40
C PHE A 185 -8.67 0.82 17.79
N ALA A 186 -7.94 -0.15 18.38
CA ALA A 186 -8.20 -0.56 19.76
C ALA A 186 -8.01 0.60 20.75
N GLN A 187 -6.94 1.38 20.58
CA GLN A 187 -6.68 2.55 21.41
C GLN A 187 -7.82 3.58 21.31
N SER A 188 -8.30 3.89 20.11
CA SER A 188 -9.39 4.85 19.90
C SER A 188 -10.71 4.40 20.49
N LEU A 189 -10.92 3.08 20.63
CA LEU A 189 -12.08 2.48 21.30
C LEU A 189 -11.92 2.38 22.82
N GLY A 190 -10.79 2.83 23.38
CA GLY A 190 -10.52 2.81 24.81
C GLY A 190 -9.80 1.56 25.32
N HIS A 191 -9.21 0.75 24.42
CA HIS A 191 -8.51 -0.51 24.72
C HIS A 191 -7.04 -0.45 24.26
N PRO A 192 -6.21 0.48 24.81
CA PRO A 192 -4.82 0.64 24.40
C PRO A 192 -3.99 -0.63 24.71
N GLY A 193 -3.27 -1.11 23.70
CA GLY A 193 -2.44 -2.32 23.82
C GLY A 193 -3.20 -3.64 23.65
N GLU A 194 -4.50 -3.60 23.34
CA GLU A 194 -5.35 -4.78 23.15
C GLU A 194 -5.85 -4.90 21.70
N PRO A 195 -4.96 -5.11 20.71
CA PRO A 195 -5.37 -5.17 19.30
C PRO A 195 -6.37 -6.30 18.99
N ASP A 196 -6.48 -7.30 19.85
CA ASP A 196 -7.41 -8.42 19.69
C ASP A 196 -8.67 -8.26 20.55
N HIS A 197 -8.93 -7.07 21.13
CA HIS A 197 -10.13 -6.81 21.91
C HIS A 197 -11.39 -7.08 21.07
N PRO A 198 -12.43 -7.78 21.62
CA PRO A 198 -13.61 -8.19 20.85
C PRO A 198 -14.35 -7.03 20.18
N GLU A 199 -14.42 -5.86 20.82
CA GLU A 199 -15.06 -4.67 20.24
C GLU A 199 -14.31 -4.18 19.00
N ARG A 200 -12.96 -4.12 19.05
CA ARG A 200 -12.15 -3.75 17.89
C ARG A 200 -12.30 -4.78 16.77
N VAL A 201 -12.32 -6.08 17.08
CA VAL A 201 -12.52 -7.14 16.07
C VAL A 201 -13.87 -6.98 15.39
N ALA A 202 -14.93 -6.75 16.18
CA ALA A 202 -16.29 -6.54 15.66
C ALA A 202 -16.37 -5.28 14.79
N ALA A 203 -15.75 -4.18 15.21
CA ALA A 203 -15.69 -2.93 14.45
C ALA A 203 -14.96 -3.11 13.10
N THR A 204 -13.83 -3.82 13.10
CA THR A 204 -13.11 -4.12 11.85
C THR A 204 -13.95 -4.97 10.90
N LEU A 205 -14.65 -5.97 11.40
CA LEU A 205 -15.56 -6.80 10.60
C LEU A 205 -16.71 -5.99 10.00
N ASP A 206 -17.27 -5.04 10.75
CA ASP A 206 -18.30 -4.11 10.25
C ASP A 206 -17.75 -3.22 9.15
N VAL A 207 -16.56 -2.62 9.34
CA VAL A 207 -15.87 -1.80 8.34
C VAL A 207 -15.68 -2.57 7.03
N GLU A 208 -15.14 -3.78 7.09
CA GLU A 208 -14.91 -4.61 5.91
C GLU A 208 -16.22 -5.04 5.22
N THR A 209 -17.24 -5.37 6.00
CA THR A 209 -18.56 -5.76 5.48
C THR A 209 -19.20 -4.60 4.72
N ARG A 210 -19.19 -3.40 5.30
CA ARG A 210 -19.72 -2.20 4.65
C ARG A 210 -18.90 -1.78 3.43
N ALA A 211 -17.57 -1.93 3.48
CA ALA A 211 -16.72 -1.69 2.33
C ALA A 211 -17.09 -2.57 1.14
N ARG A 212 -17.23 -3.89 1.35
CA ARG A 212 -17.66 -4.82 0.29
C ARG A 212 -19.06 -4.52 -0.22
N ALA A 213 -19.99 -4.14 0.65
CA ALA A 213 -21.34 -3.73 0.24
C ALA A 213 -21.33 -2.45 -0.61
N ALA A 214 -20.37 -1.54 -0.39
CA ALA A 214 -20.16 -0.34 -1.19
C ALA A 214 -19.34 -0.59 -2.48
N GLY A 215 -19.01 -1.85 -2.81
CA GLY A 215 -18.18 -2.21 -3.97
C GLY A 215 -16.70 -1.87 -3.80
N LYS A 216 -16.23 -1.68 -2.57
CA LYS A 216 -14.84 -1.43 -2.21
C LYS A 216 -14.20 -2.69 -1.63
N THR A 217 -12.87 -2.75 -1.57
CA THR A 217 -12.17 -3.85 -0.93
C THR A 217 -11.97 -3.60 0.57
N GLY A 218 -12.08 -4.65 1.36
CA GLY A 218 -11.64 -4.66 2.77
C GLY A 218 -10.18 -5.07 2.89
N GLY A 219 -9.64 -5.00 4.10
CA GLY A 219 -8.30 -5.49 4.40
C GLY A 219 -8.14 -6.97 4.02
N GLY A 220 -7.07 -7.30 3.32
CA GLY A 220 -6.77 -8.67 2.91
C GLY A 220 -7.63 -9.23 1.76
N ASP A 221 -8.50 -8.46 1.11
CA ASP A 221 -9.31 -8.96 -0.01
C ASP A 221 -8.47 -9.17 -1.28
N ILE A 222 -7.57 -8.26 -1.60
CA ILE A 222 -6.79 -8.28 -2.84
C ILE A 222 -5.36 -8.82 -2.68
N SER A 223 -4.86 -8.88 -1.45
CA SER A 223 -3.49 -9.32 -1.18
C SER A 223 -3.36 -9.94 0.21
N THR A 224 -2.30 -10.71 0.39
CA THR A 224 -1.83 -11.21 1.69
C THR A 224 -0.37 -10.81 1.84
N GLY A 225 -0.03 -10.10 2.91
CA GLY A 225 1.31 -9.62 3.16
C GLY A 225 1.97 -10.27 4.36
N ILE A 226 3.30 -10.27 4.36
CA ILE A 226 4.12 -10.65 5.51
C ILE A 226 5.31 -9.70 5.63
N GLY A 227 5.61 -9.30 6.86
CA GLY A 227 6.76 -8.44 7.15
C GLY A 227 8.05 -9.22 7.37
N ILE A 228 9.18 -8.57 7.06
CA ILE A 228 10.50 -9.16 7.28
C ILE A 228 10.73 -9.58 8.74
N ALA A 229 10.28 -8.75 9.69
CA ALA A 229 10.43 -9.07 11.12
C ALA A 229 9.64 -10.34 11.50
N GLU A 230 8.44 -10.51 10.98
CA GLU A 230 7.60 -11.67 11.22
C GLU A 230 8.25 -12.95 10.69
N LEU A 231 8.76 -12.92 9.45
CA LEU A 231 9.51 -14.03 8.86
C LEU A 231 10.77 -14.38 9.66
N MET A 232 11.56 -13.37 10.02
CA MET A 232 12.87 -13.60 10.65
C MET A 232 12.79 -14.01 12.12
N LEU A 233 11.91 -13.40 12.90
CA LEU A 233 11.90 -13.64 14.37
C LEU A 233 11.49 -15.06 14.73
N GLY A 234 10.57 -15.66 13.95
CA GLY A 234 10.15 -17.05 14.15
C GLY A 234 11.30 -18.03 13.94
N GLU A 235 11.90 -17.98 12.78
CA GLU A 235 12.99 -18.88 12.37
C GLU A 235 14.26 -18.64 13.20
N ALA A 236 14.61 -17.37 13.48
CA ALA A 236 15.76 -17.05 14.30
C ALA A 236 15.62 -17.59 15.75
N ARG A 237 14.42 -17.50 16.35
CA ARG A 237 14.17 -18.08 17.68
C ARG A 237 14.29 -19.60 17.66
N ALA A 238 13.76 -20.26 16.65
CA ALA A 238 13.89 -21.70 16.51
C ALA A 238 15.35 -22.13 16.39
N PHE A 239 16.13 -21.44 15.55
CA PHE A 239 17.57 -21.68 15.39
C PHE A 239 18.33 -21.50 16.70
N VAL A 240 18.13 -20.38 17.39
CA VAL A 240 18.79 -20.10 18.67
C VAL A 240 18.41 -21.16 19.72
N ALA A 241 17.13 -21.53 19.80
CA ALA A 241 16.69 -22.56 20.74
C ALA A 241 17.35 -23.93 20.50
N ALA A 242 17.52 -24.29 19.22
CA ALA A 242 18.15 -25.55 18.83
C ALA A 242 19.66 -25.58 19.15
N HIS A 243 20.38 -24.45 19.00
CA HIS A 243 21.85 -24.44 19.01
C HIS A 243 22.48 -23.69 20.19
N LYS A 244 21.70 -23.02 21.04
CA LYS A 244 22.22 -22.23 22.16
C LYS A 244 23.15 -23.01 23.14
N ASN A 245 22.96 -24.33 23.23
CA ASN A 245 23.67 -25.18 24.16
C ASN A 245 24.68 -26.13 23.47
N ASP A 246 24.93 -25.93 22.17
CA ASP A 246 25.93 -26.74 21.47
C ASP A 246 27.31 -26.54 22.13
N LYS A 247 28.02 -27.64 22.34
CA LYS A 247 29.36 -27.63 22.92
C LYS A 247 30.39 -27.44 21.81
N LEU A 248 31.49 -26.79 22.19
CA LEU A 248 32.68 -26.77 21.33
C LEU A 248 33.19 -28.19 21.17
N GLY A 249 33.47 -28.59 19.93
CA GLY A 249 34.08 -29.87 19.59
C GLY A 249 35.60 -29.91 19.88
#